data_a8cc62a234d4ed2b2ca380d5ab86505d
#
_entry.id   a8cc62a234d4ed2b2ca380d5ab86505d
#
_cell.length_a   1.000
_cell.length_b   1.000
_cell.length_c   1.000
_cell.angle_alpha   90.00
_cell.angle_beta   90.00
_cell.angle_gamma   90.00
#
_symmetry.space_group_name_H-M   'P 1'
#
loop_
_entity.id
_entity.type
_entity.pdbx_description
1 polymer ?
#
loop_
_entity_poly.entity_id
_entity_poly.type
_entity_poly.pdbx_seq_one_letter_code
_entity_poly.pdbx_strand_id
1 'polypeptide(L)'
;MIISTQVHDIATPTGTMRTTVFRPEQPGQFASVIFYSEIFQLTAPIARAAAIIAGHGFVVLVPEVFHELNPIGTVLAYDDAGKDKGNQDKFAKPLEQHDSDTQALIDFARSQTYCSDKVGAMGVCIGGHLAFRAALNPDIKGAFCLYATDIHSNTLPCKPNNDSLTRAGDIKGELVMVFGKQDPHVSSEGRKAIYQQLERVNANFSWLEVNAQHAFMRDEGDRYDPALALQMYLQAVAFFQRTLN
;
A
#
# COMPACT_ATOMS: atom_id res chain seq x y z
N MET A 1 -3.61 8.29 -20.04
CA MET A 1 -2.89 9.60 -20.04
C MET A 1 -1.41 9.37 -20.28
N ILE A 2 -0.68 10.39 -20.81
CA ILE A 2 0.78 10.39 -20.77
C ILE A 2 1.19 10.69 -19.33
N ILE A 3 2.14 9.92 -18.82
CA ILE A 3 2.63 10.04 -17.45
C ILE A 3 4.14 10.33 -17.45
N SER A 4 4.59 11.07 -16.44
CA SER A 4 6.00 11.24 -16.12
C SER A 4 6.34 10.54 -14.81
N THR A 5 7.62 10.23 -14.66
CA THR A 5 8.16 9.64 -13.44
C THR A 5 9.23 10.57 -12.87
N GLN A 6 9.14 10.88 -11.59
CA GLN A 6 10.06 11.76 -10.88
C GLN A 6 10.48 11.09 -9.56
N VAL A 7 11.66 11.41 -9.08
CA VAL A 7 12.19 10.90 -7.81
C VAL A 7 12.33 12.07 -6.86
N HIS A 8 11.83 11.90 -5.64
CA HIS A 8 11.93 12.88 -4.57
C HIS A 8 12.49 12.24 -3.30
N ASP A 9 13.36 12.94 -2.64
CA ASP A 9 13.91 12.56 -1.35
C ASP A 9 13.15 13.34 -0.26
N ILE A 10 12.26 12.65 0.46
CA ILE A 10 11.34 13.24 1.44
C ILE A 10 11.96 13.08 2.84
N ALA A 11 12.04 14.19 3.58
CA ALA A 11 12.47 14.14 4.97
C ALA A 11 11.39 13.50 5.84
N THR A 12 11.78 12.56 6.68
CA THR A 12 10.95 11.93 7.71
C THR A 12 11.63 12.06 9.09
N PRO A 13 10.92 11.82 10.19
CA PRO A 13 11.54 11.83 11.51
C PRO A 13 12.70 10.83 11.68
N THR A 14 12.76 9.80 10.83
CA THR A 14 13.73 8.69 10.92
C THR A 14 14.77 8.69 9.80
N GLY A 15 14.73 9.66 8.90
CA GLY A 15 15.71 9.78 7.83
C GLY A 15 15.14 10.35 6.54
N THR A 16 15.83 10.08 5.45
CA THR A 16 15.41 10.49 4.10
C THR A 16 14.76 9.32 3.39
N MET A 17 13.49 9.47 3.05
CA MET A 17 12.70 8.46 2.33
C MET A 17 12.63 8.82 0.86
N ARG A 18 13.34 8.06 0.01
CA ARG A 18 13.18 8.20 -1.43
C ARG A 18 11.81 7.74 -1.85
N THR A 19 11.15 8.55 -2.65
CA THR A 19 9.80 8.29 -3.16
C THR A 19 9.77 8.53 -4.66
N THR A 20 9.37 7.53 -5.42
CA THR A 20 9.14 7.67 -6.86
C THR A 20 7.69 8.08 -7.10
N VAL A 21 7.51 9.17 -7.84
CA VAL A 21 6.21 9.77 -8.15
C VAL A 21 5.88 9.54 -9.62
N PHE A 22 4.79 8.82 -9.88
CA PHE A 22 4.20 8.65 -11.21
C PHE A 22 3.01 9.60 -11.31
N ARG A 23 2.98 10.49 -12.31
CA ARG A 23 1.91 11.47 -12.42
C ARG A 23 1.54 11.80 -13.86
N PRO A 24 0.28 12.23 -14.11
CA PRO A 24 -0.09 12.80 -15.41
C PRO A 24 0.78 13.99 -15.78
N GLU A 25 1.17 14.10 -17.05
CA GLU A 25 1.87 15.28 -17.58
C GLU A 25 0.93 16.46 -17.86
N GLN A 26 -0.37 16.18 -17.97
CA GLN A 26 -1.37 17.23 -18.23
C GLN A 26 -1.41 18.26 -17.11
N PRO A 27 -1.66 19.54 -17.45
CA PRO A 27 -1.93 20.56 -16.44
C PRO A 27 -3.18 20.22 -15.62
N GLY A 28 -3.13 20.51 -14.32
CA GLY A 28 -4.24 20.26 -13.40
C GLY A 28 -3.77 19.77 -12.04
N GLN A 29 -4.73 19.58 -11.15
CA GLN A 29 -4.50 18.94 -9.85
C GLN A 29 -5.18 17.60 -9.83
N PHE A 30 -4.45 16.59 -9.37
CA PHE A 30 -4.90 15.21 -9.32
C PHE A 30 -4.86 14.69 -7.89
N ALA A 31 -5.81 13.83 -7.53
CA ALA A 31 -5.77 13.15 -6.24
C ALA A 31 -4.55 12.24 -6.13
N SER A 32 -4.02 12.15 -4.92
CA SER A 32 -2.80 11.37 -4.65
C SER A 32 -3.15 9.97 -4.12
N VAL A 33 -2.40 8.97 -4.54
CA VAL A 33 -2.46 7.60 -4.03
C VAL A 33 -1.07 7.20 -3.55
N ILE A 34 -0.91 6.95 -2.25
CA ILE A 34 0.29 6.35 -1.71
C ILE A 34 0.23 4.85 -2.00
N PHE A 35 1.18 4.35 -2.78
CA PHE A 35 1.23 2.94 -3.14
C PHE A 35 2.40 2.24 -2.42
N TYR A 36 2.06 1.51 -1.37
CA TYR A 36 3.02 0.72 -0.60
C TYR A 36 3.35 -0.58 -1.32
N SER A 37 4.64 -0.79 -1.56
CA SER A 37 5.18 -1.98 -2.23
C SER A 37 5.20 -3.21 -1.31
N GLU A 38 5.56 -4.33 -1.87
CA GLU A 38 5.92 -5.54 -1.13
C GLU A 38 7.34 -5.43 -0.51
N ILE A 39 7.80 -6.49 0.17
CA ILE A 39 9.11 -6.50 0.85
C ILE A 39 10.31 -6.27 -0.08
N PHE A 40 10.14 -6.38 -1.39
CA PHE A 40 11.20 -6.22 -2.41
C PHE A 40 11.39 -4.77 -2.87
N GLN A 41 10.64 -3.82 -2.33
CA GLN A 41 10.66 -2.38 -2.64
C GLN A 41 10.12 -2.07 -4.06
N LEU A 42 10.64 -1.02 -4.70
CA LEU A 42 10.19 -0.56 -6.02
C LEU A 42 10.73 -1.46 -7.14
N THR A 43 10.20 -2.66 -7.26
CA THR A 43 10.48 -3.57 -8.37
C THR A 43 9.78 -3.14 -9.66
N ALA A 44 10.14 -3.76 -10.80
CA ALA A 44 9.51 -3.47 -12.08
C ALA A 44 7.98 -3.74 -12.08
N PRO A 45 7.45 -4.84 -11.49
CA PRO A 45 6.00 -5.03 -11.31
C PRO A 45 5.32 -3.88 -10.55
N ILE A 46 5.91 -3.40 -9.46
CA ILE A 46 5.38 -2.27 -8.69
C ILE A 46 5.36 -0.98 -9.51
N ALA A 47 6.45 -0.71 -10.25
CA ALA A 47 6.51 0.47 -11.12
C ALA A 47 5.44 0.43 -12.22
N ARG A 48 5.21 -0.74 -12.85
CA ARG A 48 4.15 -0.91 -13.86
C ARG A 48 2.77 -0.73 -13.25
N ALA A 49 2.52 -1.29 -12.07
CA ALA A 49 1.25 -1.12 -11.35
C ALA A 49 0.99 0.36 -11.01
N ALA A 50 2.00 1.07 -10.50
CA ALA A 50 1.91 2.51 -10.23
C ALA A 50 1.62 3.33 -11.49
N ALA A 51 2.28 3.01 -12.61
CA ALA A 51 2.06 3.66 -13.89
C ALA A 51 0.63 3.44 -14.42
N ILE A 52 0.07 2.23 -14.24
CA ILE A 52 -1.34 1.95 -14.61
C ILE A 52 -2.28 2.88 -13.83
N ILE A 53 -2.15 2.97 -12.51
CA ILE A 53 -3.01 3.83 -11.69
C ILE A 53 -2.82 5.31 -12.08
N ALA A 54 -1.58 5.76 -12.25
CA ALA A 54 -1.28 7.13 -12.65
C ALA A 54 -1.88 7.47 -14.03
N GLY A 55 -1.87 6.52 -14.96
CA GLY A 55 -2.48 6.67 -16.29
C GLY A 55 -3.99 6.90 -16.27
N HIS A 56 -4.65 6.70 -15.13
CA HIS A 56 -6.08 6.97 -14.91
C HIS A 56 -6.36 8.28 -14.17
N GLY A 57 -5.36 9.16 -14.05
CA GLY A 57 -5.55 10.51 -13.51
C GLY A 57 -5.25 10.65 -12.02
N PHE A 58 -4.30 9.88 -11.50
CA PHE A 58 -3.82 9.99 -10.12
C PHE A 58 -2.34 10.34 -10.07
N VAL A 59 -1.92 11.00 -9.00
CA VAL A 59 -0.51 11.11 -8.61
C VAL A 59 -0.20 9.93 -7.70
N VAL A 60 0.66 9.02 -8.14
CA VAL A 60 1.00 7.81 -7.37
C VAL A 60 2.38 7.97 -6.75
N LEU A 61 2.44 7.93 -5.42
CA LEU A 61 3.67 8.02 -4.63
C LEU A 61 4.08 6.61 -4.19
N VAL A 62 5.24 6.16 -4.62
CA VAL A 62 5.79 4.85 -4.23
C VAL A 62 7.03 5.06 -3.36
N PRO A 63 6.90 4.98 -2.01
CA PRO A 63 8.01 5.20 -1.11
C PRO A 63 8.92 3.97 -0.98
N GLU A 64 10.19 4.19 -0.67
CA GLU A 64 11.08 3.17 -0.13
C GLU A 64 10.72 2.92 1.33
N VAL A 65 9.88 1.92 1.59
CA VAL A 65 9.27 1.67 2.91
C VAL A 65 10.27 1.25 4.00
N PHE A 66 11.49 0.84 3.63
CA PHE A 66 12.55 0.43 4.55
C PHE A 66 13.79 1.33 4.43
N HIS A 67 13.58 2.63 4.20
CA HIS A 67 14.64 3.62 3.94
C HIS A 67 15.65 3.77 5.10
N GLU A 68 15.27 3.45 6.34
CA GLU A 68 16.17 3.50 7.50
C GLU A 68 17.14 2.31 7.55
N LEU A 69 16.78 1.20 6.89
CA LEU A 69 17.46 -0.09 6.99
C LEU A 69 18.32 -0.42 5.77
N ASN A 70 18.14 0.34 4.69
CA ASN A 70 18.78 0.08 3.41
C ASN A 70 19.34 1.35 2.78
N PRO A 71 20.41 1.25 1.99
CA PRO A 71 20.83 2.35 1.12
C PRO A 71 19.71 2.80 0.19
N ILE A 72 19.67 4.09 -0.11
CA ILE A 72 18.72 4.68 -1.07
C ILE A 72 18.83 3.98 -2.42
N GLY A 73 17.69 3.66 -3.02
CA GLY A 73 17.60 2.96 -4.30
C GLY A 73 17.69 1.43 -4.19
N THR A 74 17.65 0.87 -2.98
CA THR A 74 17.67 -0.58 -2.80
C THR A 74 16.41 -1.22 -3.36
N VAL A 75 16.59 -2.16 -4.29
CA VAL A 75 15.56 -3.06 -4.81
C VAL A 75 16.05 -4.49 -4.64
N LEU A 76 15.24 -5.33 -4.00
CA LEU A 76 15.58 -6.71 -3.75
C LEU A 76 15.13 -7.61 -4.91
N ALA A 77 15.91 -8.64 -5.21
CA ALA A 77 15.56 -9.63 -6.22
C ALA A 77 14.44 -10.56 -5.73
N TYR A 78 13.67 -11.13 -6.67
CA TYR A 78 12.64 -12.13 -6.38
C TYR A 78 13.28 -13.54 -6.21
N ASP A 79 14.22 -13.65 -5.29
CA ASP A 79 14.91 -14.89 -4.90
C ASP A 79 14.87 -15.10 -3.38
N ASP A 80 15.44 -16.18 -2.90
CA ASP A 80 15.46 -16.49 -1.47
C ASP A 80 16.23 -15.46 -0.66
N ALA A 81 17.35 -14.94 -1.17
CA ALA A 81 18.15 -13.93 -0.49
C ALA A 81 17.38 -12.60 -0.34
N GLY A 82 16.73 -12.14 -1.41
CA GLY A 82 15.90 -10.95 -1.38
C GLY A 82 14.67 -11.11 -0.49
N LYS A 83 14.04 -12.29 -0.51
CA LYS A 83 12.93 -12.62 0.39
C LYS A 83 13.35 -12.59 1.87
N ASP A 84 14.49 -13.18 2.20
CA ASP A 84 14.99 -13.23 3.56
C ASP A 84 15.37 -11.84 4.07
N LYS A 85 16.08 -11.05 3.25
CA LYS A 85 16.40 -9.65 3.58
C LYS A 85 15.14 -8.81 3.78
N GLY A 86 14.17 -8.90 2.85
CA GLY A 86 12.94 -8.14 2.93
C GLY A 86 12.07 -8.52 4.13
N ASN A 87 12.04 -9.80 4.52
CA ASN A 87 11.39 -10.22 5.75
C ASN A 87 12.14 -9.71 7.00
N GLN A 88 13.46 -9.71 6.99
CA GLN A 88 14.26 -9.14 8.07
C GLN A 88 13.91 -7.65 8.26
N ASP A 89 13.86 -6.88 7.18
CA ASP A 89 13.51 -5.45 7.22
C ASP A 89 12.08 -5.24 7.73
N LYS A 90 11.13 -6.03 7.22
CA LYS A 90 9.73 -6.01 7.65
C LYS A 90 9.58 -6.18 9.17
N PHE A 91 10.34 -7.09 9.75
CA PHE A 91 10.28 -7.36 11.19
C PHE A 91 11.19 -6.45 12.03
N ALA A 92 12.06 -5.67 11.42
CA ALA A 92 12.94 -4.73 12.11
C ALA A 92 12.32 -3.33 12.27
N LYS A 93 11.56 -2.86 11.27
CA LYS A 93 11.00 -1.50 11.27
C LYS A 93 9.74 -1.42 12.14
N PRO A 94 9.72 -0.57 13.19
CA PRO A 94 8.54 -0.32 14.02
C PRO A 94 7.37 0.28 13.25
N LEU A 95 6.13 -0.07 13.63
CA LEU A 95 4.93 0.45 12.96
C LEU A 95 4.76 1.96 13.10
N GLU A 96 5.16 2.55 14.22
CA GLU A 96 5.11 4.00 14.42
C GLU A 96 6.00 4.78 13.44
N GLN A 97 7.05 4.16 12.91
CA GLN A 97 7.86 4.76 11.84
C GLN A 97 7.12 4.76 10.51
N HIS A 98 6.38 3.69 10.20
CA HIS A 98 5.50 3.68 9.03
C HIS A 98 4.38 4.74 9.15
N ASP A 99 3.86 5.00 10.35
CA ASP A 99 2.87 6.05 10.56
C ASP A 99 3.45 7.44 10.29
N SER A 100 4.66 7.71 10.78
CA SER A 100 5.34 8.99 10.53
C SER A 100 5.73 9.17 9.06
N ASP A 101 6.12 8.10 8.37
CA ASP A 101 6.38 8.12 6.93
C ASP A 101 5.09 8.42 6.15
N THR A 102 3.97 7.81 6.55
CA THR A 102 2.65 8.10 5.95
C THR A 102 2.31 9.59 6.09
N GLN A 103 2.53 10.18 7.27
CA GLN A 103 2.30 11.62 7.46
C GLN A 103 3.21 12.46 6.56
N ALA A 104 4.49 12.12 6.45
CA ALA A 104 5.43 12.83 5.59
C ALA A 104 5.01 12.76 4.10
N LEU A 105 4.47 11.62 3.64
CA LEU A 105 3.94 11.46 2.29
C LEU A 105 2.69 12.31 2.03
N ILE A 106 1.78 12.40 3.02
CA ILE A 106 0.59 13.27 2.95
C ILE A 106 1.01 14.74 2.85
N ASP A 107 1.95 15.16 3.70
CA ASP A 107 2.44 16.54 3.72
C ASP A 107 3.18 16.89 2.42
N PHE A 108 3.99 15.95 1.91
CA PHE A 108 4.63 16.11 0.61
C PHE A 108 3.58 16.25 -0.52
N ALA A 109 2.58 15.37 -0.59
CA ALA A 109 1.52 15.46 -1.60
C ALA A 109 0.83 16.84 -1.56
N ARG A 110 0.47 17.32 -0.38
CA ARG A 110 -0.18 18.62 -0.19
C ARG A 110 0.70 19.82 -0.57
N SER A 111 2.01 19.67 -0.52
CA SER A 111 2.96 20.70 -0.93
C SER A 111 3.12 20.82 -2.45
N GLN A 112 2.66 19.82 -3.21
CA GLN A 112 2.83 19.81 -4.66
C GLN A 112 1.70 20.53 -5.38
N THR A 113 2.03 21.42 -6.29
CA THR A 113 1.03 22.20 -7.05
C THR A 113 0.16 21.37 -8.00
N TYR A 114 0.63 20.18 -8.35
CA TYR A 114 -0.07 19.21 -9.22
C TYR A 114 -0.93 18.20 -8.43
N CYS A 115 -0.91 18.25 -7.11
CA CYS A 115 -1.77 17.40 -6.27
C CYS A 115 -2.99 18.20 -5.77
N SER A 116 -4.13 17.53 -5.68
CA SER A 116 -5.27 18.03 -4.90
C SER A 116 -5.06 17.71 -3.41
N ASP A 117 -5.98 18.16 -2.56
CA ASP A 117 -5.97 17.89 -1.12
C ASP A 117 -6.41 16.44 -0.76
N LYS A 118 -6.81 15.63 -1.74
CA LYS A 118 -7.34 14.29 -1.56
C LYS A 118 -6.23 13.25 -1.64
N VAL A 119 -6.11 12.43 -0.60
CA VAL A 119 -5.12 11.36 -0.52
C VAL A 119 -5.79 10.03 -0.20
N GLY A 120 -5.46 9.01 -0.98
CA GLY A 120 -5.78 7.62 -0.73
C GLY A 120 -4.53 6.78 -0.54
N ALA A 121 -4.71 5.52 -0.19
CA ALA A 121 -3.64 4.55 -0.06
C ALA A 121 -3.97 3.25 -0.79
N MET A 122 -2.98 2.60 -1.37
CA MET A 122 -3.10 1.22 -1.80
C MET A 122 -1.81 0.47 -1.48
N GLY A 123 -1.89 -0.85 -1.50
CA GLY A 123 -0.70 -1.64 -1.31
C GLY A 123 -0.91 -3.13 -1.50
N VAL A 124 0.19 -3.82 -1.64
CA VAL A 124 0.27 -5.26 -1.94
C VAL A 124 1.13 -5.96 -0.89
N CYS A 125 0.75 -7.17 -0.46
CA CYS A 125 1.50 -7.93 0.54
C CYS A 125 1.61 -7.17 1.87
N ILE A 126 2.83 -6.96 2.40
CA ILE A 126 3.05 -6.04 3.53
C ILE A 126 2.54 -4.63 3.23
N GLY A 127 2.68 -4.16 1.99
CA GLY A 127 2.13 -2.86 1.57
C GLY A 127 0.60 -2.79 1.69
N GLY A 128 -0.11 -3.90 1.54
CA GLY A 128 -1.54 -3.97 1.82
C GLY A 128 -1.86 -3.71 3.30
N HIS A 129 -1.01 -4.21 4.22
CA HIS A 129 -1.10 -3.87 5.64
C HIS A 129 -0.74 -2.40 5.89
N LEU A 130 0.29 -1.89 5.22
CA LEU A 130 0.69 -0.49 5.37
C LEU A 130 -0.40 0.47 4.83
N ALA A 131 -1.11 0.10 3.77
CA ALA A 131 -2.28 0.85 3.29
C ALA A 131 -3.44 0.82 4.30
N PHE A 132 -3.70 -0.35 4.92
CA PHE A 132 -4.65 -0.45 6.03
C PHE A 132 -4.23 0.45 7.20
N ARG A 133 -2.94 0.44 7.55
CA ARG A 133 -2.42 1.28 8.62
C ARG A 133 -2.47 2.77 8.28
N ALA A 134 -2.16 3.13 7.05
CA ALA A 134 -2.30 4.50 6.57
C ALA A 134 -3.74 5.03 6.74
N ALA A 135 -4.76 4.15 6.57
CA ALA A 135 -6.16 4.52 6.77
C ALA A 135 -6.52 4.90 8.21
N LEU A 136 -5.67 4.60 9.21
CA LEU A 136 -5.82 5.11 10.57
C LEU A 136 -5.61 6.63 10.64
N ASN A 137 -4.91 7.21 9.66
CA ASN A 137 -4.78 8.64 9.51
C ASN A 137 -6.07 9.21 8.89
N PRO A 138 -6.75 10.20 9.53
CA PRO A 138 -8.03 10.72 9.05
C PRO A 138 -7.95 11.46 7.70
N ASP A 139 -6.74 11.78 7.25
CA ASP A 139 -6.49 12.40 5.95
C ASP A 139 -6.57 11.40 4.79
N ILE A 140 -6.42 10.11 5.04
CA ILE A 140 -6.61 9.06 4.04
C ILE A 140 -8.11 8.79 3.86
N LYS A 141 -8.62 9.13 2.67
CA LYS A 141 -10.05 9.04 2.35
C LYS A 141 -10.50 7.66 1.92
N GLY A 142 -9.57 6.85 1.42
CA GLY A 142 -9.83 5.47 1.05
C GLY A 142 -8.55 4.64 0.97
N ALA A 143 -8.63 3.36 1.31
CA ALA A 143 -7.50 2.44 1.18
C ALA A 143 -7.89 1.14 0.49
N PHE A 144 -7.09 0.74 -0.51
CA PHE A 144 -7.26 -0.48 -1.29
C PHE A 144 -6.16 -1.48 -0.93
N CYS A 145 -6.49 -2.48 -0.14
CA CYS A 145 -5.56 -3.40 0.51
C CYS A 145 -5.58 -4.78 -0.18
N LEU A 146 -4.51 -5.13 -0.88
CA LEU A 146 -4.39 -6.37 -1.64
C LEU A 146 -3.53 -7.39 -0.88
N TYR A 147 -4.14 -8.56 -0.63
CA TYR A 147 -3.51 -9.69 0.08
C TYR A 147 -2.61 -9.26 1.25
N ALA A 148 -3.17 -8.38 2.08
CA ALA A 148 -2.48 -7.74 3.20
C ALA A 148 -2.05 -8.75 4.27
N THR A 149 -0.74 -8.85 4.51
CA THR A 149 -0.17 -9.78 5.49
C THR A 149 -0.12 -9.19 6.91
N ASP A 150 0.08 -10.03 7.90
CA ASP A 150 0.46 -9.66 9.27
C ASP A 150 -0.58 -8.83 10.08
N ILE A 151 -1.74 -8.46 9.52
CA ILE A 151 -2.80 -7.74 10.24
C ILE A 151 -3.39 -8.61 11.35
N HIS A 152 -3.74 -9.85 11.02
CA HIS A 152 -4.39 -10.79 11.95
C HIS A 152 -3.45 -11.40 12.98
N SER A 153 -2.17 -11.53 12.61
CA SER A 153 -1.17 -12.23 13.41
C SER A 153 -0.47 -11.34 14.43
N ASN A 154 -0.59 -10.02 14.29
CA ASN A 154 0.09 -9.03 15.12
C ASN A 154 1.62 -9.25 15.14
N THR A 155 2.21 -9.62 14.00
CA THR A 155 3.64 -9.97 13.91
C THR A 155 4.54 -8.80 13.56
N LEU A 156 3.99 -7.67 13.09
CA LEU A 156 4.81 -6.49 12.82
C LEU A 156 5.14 -5.75 14.11
N PRO A 157 6.39 -5.29 14.30
CA PRO A 157 6.82 -4.66 15.54
C PRO A 157 6.18 -3.30 15.75
N CYS A 158 5.58 -3.11 16.92
CA CYS A 158 5.02 -1.86 17.42
C CYS A 158 5.32 -1.77 18.92
N LYS A 159 5.51 -0.59 19.42
CA LYS A 159 5.69 -0.38 20.86
C LYS A 159 4.49 0.38 21.42
N PRO A 160 3.76 -0.21 22.38
CA PRO A 160 4.07 -1.47 23.10
C PRO A 160 3.72 -2.74 22.35
N ASN A 161 2.78 -2.73 21.38
CA ASN A 161 2.31 -3.90 20.63
C ASN A 161 1.90 -3.52 19.22
N ASN A 162 1.80 -4.50 18.33
CA ASN A 162 1.12 -4.31 17.06
C ASN A 162 -0.38 -4.06 17.32
N ASP A 163 -0.85 -2.90 16.90
CA ASP A 163 -2.20 -2.42 17.19
C ASP A 163 -3.05 -2.18 15.93
N SER A 164 -2.58 -2.54 14.75
CA SER A 164 -3.26 -2.24 13.48
C SER A 164 -4.71 -2.72 13.48
N LEU A 165 -4.95 -3.99 13.83
CA LEU A 165 -6.30 -4.56 13.83
C LEU A 165 -7.16 -3.99 14.96
N THR A 166 -6.60 -3.78 16.14
CA THR A 166 -7.35 -3.25 17.30
C THR A 166 -7.77 -1.80 17.09
N ARG A 167 -7.00 -1.04 16.32
CA ARG A 167 -7.27 0.35 15.96
C ARG A 167 -8.17 0.52 14.73
N ALA A 168 -8.68 -0.56 14.14
CA ALA A 168 -9.56 -0.47 12.96
C ALA A 168 -10.74 0.51 13.13
N GLY A 169 -11.20 0.76 14.36
CA GLY A 169 -12.24 1.77 14.67
C GLY A 169 -11.81 3.23 14.49
N ASP A 170 -10.51 3.49 14.35
CA ASP A 170 -9.98 4.84 14.07
C ASP A 170 -10.13 5.21 12.59
N ILE A 171 -10.31 4.23 11.71
CA ILE A 171 -10.46 4.44 10.26
C ILE A 171 -11.73 5.23 9.96
N LYS A 172 -11.58 6.35 9.27
CA LYS A 172 -12.67 7.25 8.88
C LYS A 172 -13.02 7.16 7.40
N GLY A 173 -12.05 6.76 6.59
CA GLY A 173 -12.22 6.54 5.16
C GLY A 173 -12.86 5.18 4.84
N GLU A 174 -12.98 4.88 3.56
CA GLU A 174 -13.48 3.59 3.10
C GLU A 174 -12.33 2.61 2.85
N LEU A 175 -12.53 1.34 3.19
CA LEU A 175 -11.59 0.26 2.92
C LEU A 175 -12.11 -0.66 1.82
N VAL A 176 -11.17 -1.14 0.98
CA VAL A 176 -11.38 -2.35 0.17
C VAL A 176 -10.33 -3.38 0.59
N MET A 177 -10.78 -4.53 1.06
CA MET A 177 -9.93 -5.63 1.50
C MET A 177 -10.07 -6.79 0.52
N VAL A 178 -8.96 -7.14 -0.16
CA VAL A 178 -8.91 -8.23 -1.15
C VAL A 178 -7.97 -9.33 -0.70
N PHE A 179 -8.44 -10.57 -0.65
CA PHE A 179 -7.64 -11.72 -0.24
C PHE A 179 -7.75 -12.89 -1.22
N GLY A 180 -6.64 -13.60 -1.43
CA GLY A 180 -6.61 -14.88 -2.12
C GLY A 180 -7.00 -16.02 -1.18
N LYS A 181 -7.92 -16.90 -1.58
CA LYS A 181 -8.30 -18.08 -0.76
C LYS A 181 -7.18 -19.12 -0.66
N GLN A 182 -6.24 -19.12 -1.61
CA GLN A 182 -5.10 -20.02 -1.64
C GLN A 182 -3.83 -19.38 -1.06
N ASP A 183 -3.94 -18.19 -0.44
CA ASP A 183 -2.81 -17.46 0.13
C ASP A 183 -2.36 -18.11 1.45
N PRO A 184 -1.12 -18.67 1.51
CA PRO A 184 -0.62 -19.29 2.73
C PRO A 184 -0.25 -18.29 3.83
N HIS A 185 -0.11 -16.99 3.48
CA HIS A 185 0.28 -15.95 4.44
C HIS A 185 -0.92 -15.37 5.21
N VAL A 186 -2.15 -15.55 4.69
CA VAL A 186 -3.37 -15.11 5.38
C VAL A 186 -4.38 -16.25 5.39
N SER A 187 -4.36 -17.04 6.47
CA SER A 187 -5.24 -18.20 6.62
C SER A 187 -6.72 -17.81 6.62
N SER A 188 -7.60 -18.81 6.45
CA SER A 188 -9.05 -18.61 6.56
C SER A 188 -9.44 -18.00 7.90
N GLU A 189 -8.82 -18.45 8.99
CA GLU A 189 -9.02 -17.94 10.35
C GLU A 189 -8.54 -16.49 10.46
N GLY A 190 -7.39 -16.18 9.86
CA GLY A 190 -6.86 -14.82 9.81
C GLY A 190 -7.79 -13.86 9.07
N ARG A 191 -8.30 -14.26 7.90
CA ARG A 191 -9.29 -13.46 7.15
C ARG A 191 -10.56 -13.24 7.96
N LYS A 192 -11.09 -14.28 8.60
CA LYS A 192 -12.26 -14.17 9.48
C LYS A 192 -12.04 -13.21 10.65
N ALA A 193 -10.87 -13.26 11.28
CA ALA A 193 -10.54 -12.36 12.39
C ALA A 193 -10.51 -10.89 11.94
N ILE A 194 -9.94 -10.59 10.77
CA ILE A 194 -9.95 -9.24 10.21
C ILE A 194 -11.39 -8.80 9.90
N TYR A 195 -12.15 -9.64 9.20
CA TYR A 195 -13.53 -9.34 8.83
C TYR A 195 -14.39 -9.04 10.06
N GLN A 196 -14.35 -9.94 11.06
CA GLN A 196 -15.12 -9.78 12.31
C GLN A 196 -14.77 -8.50 13.07
N GLN A 197 -13.49 -8.12 13.06
CA GLN A 197 -13.06 -6.88 13.70
C GLN A 197 -13.62 -5.66 12.98
N LEU A 198 -13.55 -5.63 11.63
CA LEU A 198 -14.11 -4.54 10.83
C LEU A 198 -15.63 -4.39 11.04
N GLU A 199 -16.38 -5.50 11.05
CA GLU A 199 -17.80 -5.52 11.40
C GLU A 199 -18.04 -4.99 12.82
N ARG A 200 -17.26 -5.47 13.79
CA ARG A 200 -17.43 -5.09 15.20
C ARG A 200 -17.28 -3.58 15.43
N VAL A 201 -16.36 -2.94 14.71
CA VAL A 201 -16.13 -1.50 14.82
C VAL A 201 -16.98 -0.67 13.86
N ASN A 202 -17.87 -1.33 13.10
CA ASN A 202 -18.70 -0.71 12.08
C ASN A 202 -17.88 0.12 11.06
N ALA A 203 -16.76 -0.44 10.59
CA ALA A 203 -15.94 0.18 9.57
C ALA A 203 -16.70 0.27 8.25
N ASN A 204 -16.43 1.30 7.45
CA ASN A 204 -16.93 1.39 6.08
C ASN A 204 -15.99 0.59 5.15
N PHE A 205 -16.38 -0.63 4.78
CA PHE A 205 -15.49 -1.49 3.98
C PHE A 205 -16.21 -2.37 2.98
N SER A 206 -15.49 -2.71 1.91
CA SER A 206 -15.82 -3.78 0.97
C SER A 206 -14.86 -4.94 1.16
N TRP A 207 -15.36 -6.16 1.04
CA TRP A 207 -14.59 -7.39 1.23
C TRP A 207 -14.67 -8.29 0.00
N LEU A 208 -13.52 -8.72 -0.51
CA LEU A 208 -13.45 -9.61 -1.65
C LEU A 208 -12.49 -10.77 -1.36
N GLU A 209 -12.97 -11.99 -1.49
CA GLU A 209 -12.13 -13.19 -1.52
C GLU A 209 -12.15 -13.82 -2.91
N VAL A 210 -10.97 -13.94 -3.50
CA VAL A 210 -10.78 -14.51 -4.84
C VAL A 210 -10.08 -15.86 -4.77
N ASN A 211 -10.28 -16.70 -5.77
CA ASN A 211 -9.62 -18.00 -5.85
C ASN A 211 -8.21 -17.85 -6.43
N ALA A 212 -7.30 -17.26 -5.66
CA ALA A 212 -5.92 -16.96 -6.05
C ALA A 212 -4.94 -17.20 -4.91
N GLN A 213 -3.67 -17.31 -5.26
CA GLN A 213 -2.54 -17.37 -4.33
C GLN A 213 -2.08 -15.96 -3.91
N HIS A 214 -1.09 -15.90 -3.00
CA HIS A 214 -0.41 -14.66 -2.65
C HIS A 214 0.30 -14.03 -3.86
N ALA A 215 0.29 -12.70 -3.96
CA ALA A 215 0.95 -11.94 -5.04
C ALA A 215 0.44 -12.25 -6.46
N PHE A 216 -0.84 -12.58 -6.61
CA PHE A 216 -1.46 -12.86 -7.92
C PHE A 216 -1.43 -11.66 -8.90
N MET A 217 -1.17 -10.46 -8.44
CA MET A 217 -1.02 -9.27 -9.29
C MET A 217 0.42 -9.04 -9.78
N ARG A 218 1.40 -9.77 -9.26
CA ARG A 218 2.80 -9.60 -9.65
C ARG A 218 3.06 -10.25 -11.00
N ASP A 219 3.27 -9.46 -12.03
CA ASP A 219 3.47 -9.89 -13.42
C ASP A 219 4.87 -10.49 -13.74
N GLU A 220 5.64 -10.71 -12.68
CA GLU A 220 6.86 -11.52 -12.67
C GLU A 220 6.71 -12.63 -11.64
N GLY A 221 6.48 -13.86 -12.10
CA GLY A 221 6.31 -15.02 -11.23
C GLY A 221 5.17 -15.94 -11.64
N ASP A 222 5.20 -17.14 -11.11
CA ASP A 222 4.33 -18.28 -11.45
C ASP A 222 2.90 -18.17 -10.89
N ARG A 223 2.66 -17.21 -9.98
CA ARG A 223 1.35 -16.98 -9.34
C ARG A 223 0.55 -15.85 -9.99
N TYR A 224 1.09 -15.26 -11.05
CA TYR A 224 0.43 -14.17 -11.75
C TYR A 224 -0.86 -14.63 -12.43
N ASP A 225 -1.96 -13.95 -12.13
CA ASP A 225 -3.24 -14.11 -12.81
C ASP A 225 -3.57 -12.80 -13.56
N PRO A 226 -3.32 -12.73 -14.87
CA PRO A 226 -3.48 -11.48 -15.64
C PRO A 226 -4.91 -10.99 -15.70
N ALA A 227 -5.90 -11.89 -15.74
CA ALA A 227 -7.31 -11.52 -15.79
C ALA A 227 -7.77 -10.92 -14.45
N LEU A 228 -7.38 -11.55 -13.35
CA LEU A 228 -7.69 -11.06 -12.01
C LEU A 228 -6.94 -9.76 -11.70
N ALA A 229 -5.66 -9.65 -12.10
CA ALA A 229 -4.89 -8.43 -11.94
C ALA A 229 -5.55 -7.24 -12.65
N LEU A 230 -5.98 -7.41 -13.91
CA LEU A 230 -6.72 -6.38 -14.65
C LEU A 230 -8.00 -5.98 -13.91
N GLN A 231 -8.76 -6.95 -13.40
CA GLN A 231 -9.97 -6.69 -12.64
C GLN A 231 -9.67 -5.85 -11.38
N MET A 232 -8.59 -6.15 -10.66
CA MET A 232 -8.18 -5.39 -9.47
C MET A 232 -7.76 -3.95 -9.80
N TYR A 233 -7.05 -3.73 -10.91
CA TYR A 233 -6.72 -2.38 -11.36
C TYR A 233 -7.98 -1.57 -11.68
N LEU A 234 -8.94 -2.14 -12.38
CA LEU A 234 -10.21 -1.47 -12.70
C LEU A 234 -11.01 -1.14 -11.43
N GLN A 235 -11.06 -2.07 -10.48
CA GLN A 235 -11.71 -1.83 -9.20
C GLN A 235 -11.01 -0.74 -8.37
N ALA A 236 -9.67 -0.75 -8.31
CA ALA A 236 -8.90 0.27 -7.60
C ALA A 236 -9.11 1.67 -8.23
N VAL A 237 -9.07 1.77 -9.55
CA VAL A 237 -9.34 3.02 -10.27
C VAL A 237 -10.75 3.53 -9.97
N ALA A 238 -11.77 2.68 -10.10
CA ALA A 238 -13.17 3.06 -9.82
C ALA A 238 -13.36 3.47 -8.34
N PHE A 239 -12.70 2.75 -7.42
CA PHE A 239 -12.72 3.08 -6.01
C PHE A 239 -12.12 4.47 -5.73
N PHE A 240 -10.93 4.76 -6.24
CA PHE A 240 -10.29 6.06 -6.04
C PHE A 240 -10.99 7.19 -6.76
N GLN A 241 -11.55 6.97 -7.96
CA GLN A 241 -12.37 7.97 -8.63
C GLN A 241 -13.60 8.37 -7.82
N ARG A 242 -14.20 7.46 -7.06
CA ARG A 242 -15.36 7.73 -6.21
C ARG A 242 -14.99 8.36 -4.87
N THR A 243 -13.90 7.93 -4.26
CA THR A 243 -13.53 8.35 -2.89
C THR A 243 -12.66 9.59 -2.82
N LEU A 244 -11.97 9.93 -3.92
CA LEU A 244 -11.00 11.04 -3.99
C LEU A 244 -11.42 12.19 -4.91
N ASN A 245 -12.56 12.09 -5.61
CA ASN A 245 -13.09 13.17 -6.45
C ASN A 245 -14.23 13.92 -5.79
#